data_c39092555e7580bb2c9b1469879b5f47
#
_entry.id   c39092555e7580bb2c9b1469879b5f47
#
_cell.length_a   1.000
_cell.length_b   1.000
_cell.length_c   1.000
_cell.angle_alpha   90.00
_cell.angle_beta   90.00
_cell.angle_gamma   90.00
#
_symmetry.space_group_name_H-M   'P 1'
#
loop_
_entity.id
_entity.type
_entity.pdbx_description
1 polymer ?
#
loop_
_entity_poly.entity_id
_entity_poly.type
_entity_poly.pdbx_seq_one_letter_code
_entity_poly.pdbx_strand_id
1 'polypeptide(L)'
;MKCSFSGKEIPMGTGKMYVKKDGTILWFSSLKAQKNMLQLKRKANKIRWTEDSKLAKTARLAALKHEEEAKKNSPKSDKESDKESKKTSKPKVSKKSSK
;
A
#
# COMPACT_ATOMS: atom_id res chain seq x y z
N MET A 1 -7.96 0.20 22.96
CA MET A 1 -8.70 0.27 21.67
C MET A 1 -7.75 0.67 20.56
N LYS A 2 -7.94 0.17 19.31
CA LYS A 2 -7.05 0.52 18.19
C LYS A 2 -7.71 1.56 17.28
N CYS A 3 -6.90 2.49 16.77
CA CYS A 3 -7.35 3.50 15.81
C CYS A 3 -7.63 2.84 14.45
N SER A 4 -8.83 3.06 13.92
CA SER A 4 -9.28 2.47 12.65
C SER A 4 -8.46 2.89 11.43
N PHE A 5 -7.69 3.96 11.52
CA PHE A 5 -6.86 4.45 10.42
C PHE A 5 -5.36 4.25 10.65
N SER A 6 -4.85 4.57 11.83
CA SER A 6 -3.42 4.50 12.09
C SER A 6 -2.93 3.15 12.61
N GLY A 7 -3.85 2.29 13.08
CA GLY A 7 -3.52 1.03 13.74
C GLY A 7 -2.94 1.18 15.15
N LYS A 8 -2.65 2.41 15.60
CA LYS A 8 -2.06 2.66 16.91
C LYS A 8 -3.08 2.45 18.03
N GLU A 9 -2.59 2.01 19.18
CA GLU A 9 -3.40 1.93 20.38
C GLU A 9 -3.81 3.31 20.88
N ILE A 10 -5.06 3.41 21.30
CA ILE A 10 -5.64 4.62 21.89
C ILE A 10 -5.70 4.41 23.39
N PRO A 11 -5.00 5.24 24.20
CA PRO A 11 -5.10 5.21 25.66
C PRO A 11 -6.54 5.45 26.12
N MET A 12 -6.91 4.87 27.24
CA MET A 12 -8.22 5.12 27.86
C MET A 12 -8.39 6.61 28.17
N GLY A 13 -9.60 7.13 27.98
CA GLY A 13 -9.89 8.56 28.19
C GLY A 13 -9.46 9.48 27.05
N THR A 14 -8.81 8.97 26.01
CA THR A 14 -8.41 9.76 24.83
C THR A 14 -9.01 9.19 23.55
N GLY A 15 -8.96 9.96 22.48
CA GLY A 15 -9.48 9.55 21.18
C GLY A 15 -10.89 10.06 20.90
N LYS A 16 -11.37 9.73 19.73
CA LYS A 16 -12.71 10.12 19.24
C LYS A 16 -13.39 8.92 18.62
N MET A 17 -14.65 8.73 18.98
CA MET A 17 -15.54 7.77 18.34
C MET A 17 -16.35 8.49 17.27
N TYR A 18 -16.42 7.88 16.09
CA TYR A 18 -17.24 8.36 14.99
C TYR A 18 -18.13 7.22 14.49
N VAL A 19 -19.43 7.47 14.40
CA VAL A 19 -20.39 6.49 13.89
C VAL A 19 -20.81 6.92 12.49
N LYS A 20 -20.67 6.03 11.52
CA LYS A 20 -21.17 6.24 10.16
C LYS A 20 -22.68 6.06 10.08
N LYS A 21 -23.28 6.50 8.97
CA LYS A 21 -24.70 6.28 8.69
C LYS A 21 -25.09 4.80 8.68
N ASP A 22 -24.16 3.94 8.30
CA ASP A 22 -24.33 2.48 8.25
C ASP A 22 -24.24 1.80 9.63
N GLY A 23 -24.11 2.56 10.72
CA GLY A 23 -23.93 2.04 12.06
C GLY A 23 -22.50 1.59 12.39
N THR A 24 -21.55 1.67 11.45
CA THR A 24 -20.15 1.30 11.67
C THR A 24 -19.46 2.26 12.61
N ILE A 25 -18.89 1.76 13.71
CA ILE A 25 -18.15 2.55 14.71
C ILE A 25 -16.67 2.62 14.30
N LEU A 26 -16.12 3.83 14.22
CA LEU A 26 -14.71 4.09 13.94
C LEU A 26 -14.06 4.83 15.10
N TRP A 27 -12.90 4.33 15.52
CA TRP A 27 -12.11 4.95 16.59
C TRP A 27 -10.91 5.68 16.00
N PHE A 28 -10.68 6.91 16.44
CA PHE A 28 -9.56 7.73 15.98
C PHE A 28 -8.73 8.21 17.15
N SER A 29 -7.41 8.04 17.06
CA SER A 29 -6.45 8.55 18.04
C SER A 29 -6.20 10.05 17.90
N SER A 30 -6.45 10.62 16.71
CA SER A 30 -6.18 12.03 16.43
C SER A 30 -7.06 12.58 15.30
N LEU A 31 -7.22 13.89 15.27
CA LEU A 31 -7.90 14.61 14.18
C LEU A 31 -7.22 14.36 12.83
N LYS A 32 -5.90 14.18 12.81
CA LYS A 32 -5.14 13.86 11.62
C LYS A 32 -5.58 12.53 11.01
N ALA A 33 -5.79 11.50 11.82
CA ALA A 33 -6.29 10.21 11.38
C ALA A 33 -7.71 10.32 10.81
N GLN A 34 -8.58 11.03 11.53
CA GLN A 34 -9.95 11.27 11.12
C GLN A 34 -10.04 11.99 9.76
N LYS A 35 -9.32 13.11 9.58
CA LYS A 35 -9.31 13.87 8.33
C LYS A 35 -8.78 13.04 7.15
N ASN A 36 -7.73 12.26 7.35
CA ASN A 36 -7.18 11.41 6.29
C ASN A 36 -8.15 10.32 5.84
N MET A 37 -8.93 9.76 6.75
CA MET A 37 -9.90 8.71 6.42
C MET A 37 -11.20 9.28 5.84
N LEU A 38 -11.80 10.28 6.49
CA LEU A 38 -13.13 10.77 6.15
C LEU A 38 -13.12 11.81 5.03
N GLN A 39 -12.23 12.80 5.11
CA GLN A 39 -12.19 13.91 4.15
C GLN A 39 -11.31 13.56 2.93
N LEU A 40 -10.08 13.16 3.17
CA LEU A 40 -9.10 12.90 2.11
C LEU A 40 -9.22 11.49 1.51
N LYS A 41 -10.00 10.59 2.10
CA LYS A 41 -10.21 9.21 1.65
C LYS A 41 -8.90 8.47 1.30
N ARG A 42 -7.82 8.76 2.03
CA ARG A 42 -6.51 8.16 1.82
C ARG A 42 -6.47 6.74 2.40
N LYS A 43 -5.77 5.86 1.72
CA LYS A 43 -5.53 4.49 2.22
C LYS A 43 -4.42 4.51 3.27
N ALA A 44 -4.62 3.82 4.39
CA ALA A 44 -3.65 3.72 5.48
C ALA A 44 -2.27 3.21 5.00
N ASN A 45 -2.25 2.20 4.15
CA ASN A 45 -1.02 1.59 3.62
C ASN A 45 -0.09 2.55 2.85
N LYS A 46 -0.64 3.64 2.29
CA LYS A 46 0.15 4.64 1.55
C LYS A 46 0.75 5.74 2.42
N ILE A 47 0.43 5.76 3.71
CA ILE A 47 0.80 6.84 4.63
C ILE A 47 1.86 6.34 5.62
N ARG A 48 3.06 6.93 5.59
CA ARG A 48 4.24 6.46 6.34
C ARG A 48 4.06 6.30 7.85
N TRP A 49 3.20 7.08 8.48
CA TRP A 49 3.05 7.10 9.94
C TRP A 49 2.01 6.09 10.48
N THR A 50 1.35 5.33 9.61
CA THR A 50 0.41 4.26 10.00
C THR A 50 1.14 2.94 10.24
N GLU A 51 0.60 2.11 11.11
CA GLU A 51 1.14 0.77 11.39
C GLU A 51 1.03 -0.14 10.15
N ASP A 52 -0.08 -0.05 9.41
CA ASP A 52 -0.29 -0.80 8.18
C ASP A 52 0.79 -0.53 7.14
N SER A 53 1.22 0.74 7.02
CA SER A 53 2.30 1.13 6.11
C SER A 53 3.65 0.54 6.55
N LYS A 54 3.92 0.49 7.84
CA LYS A 54 5.14 -0.11 8.38
C LYS A 54 5.15 -1.62 8.15
N LEU A 55 4.04 -2.31 8.44
CA LEU A 55 3.89 -3.74 8.22
C LEU A 55 4.03 -4.10 6.73
N ALA A 56 3.39 -3.34 5.84
CA ALA A 56 3.53 -3.53 4.40
C ALA A 56 4.97 -3.36 3.93
N LYS A 57 5.71 -2.40 4.50
CA LYS A 57 7.13 -2.19 4.18
C LYS A 57 8.00 -3.34 4.68
N THR A 58 7.81 -3.81 5.91
CA THR A 58 8.58 -4.93 6.45
C THR A 58 8.30 -6.22 5.71
N ALA A 59 7.04 -6.51 5.37
CA ALA A 59 6.67 -7.66 4.56
C ALA A 59 7.33 -7.63 3.16
N ARG A 60 7.37 -6.45 2.53
CA ARG A 60 8.03 -6.26 1.24
C ARG A 60 9.54 -6.49 1.31
N LEU A 61 10.19 -5.99 2.36
CA LEU A 61 11.63 -6.21 2.58
C LEU A 61 11.95 -7.68 2.88
N ALA A 62 11.09 -8.38 3.63
CA ALA A 62 11.25 -9.80 3.89
C ALA A 62 11.10 -10.63 2.61
N ALA A 63 10.13 -10.31 1.76
CA ALA A 63 9.96 -10.96 0.47
C ALA A 63 11.18 -10.79 -0.45
N LEU A 64 11.74 -9.58 -0.53
CA LEU A 64 12.95 -9.31 -1.32
C LEU A 64 14.16 -10.11 -0.82
N LYS A 65 14.35 -10.22 0.50
CA LYS A 65 15.43 -11.05 1.07
C LYS A 65 15.27 -12.53 0.72
N HIS A 66 14.03 -13.03 0.74
CA HIS A 66 13.71 -14.41 0.36
C HIS A 66 14.03 -14.70 -1.12
N GLU A 67 13.77 -13.73 -2.00
CA GLU A 67 14.11 -13.84 -3.43
C GLU A 67 15.63 -13.81 -3.66
N GLU A 68 16.37 -13.00 -2.90
CA GLU A 68 17.84 -12.96 -2.99
C GLU A 68 18.49 -14.26 -2.48
N GLU A 69 17.98 -14.84 -1.40
CA GLU A 69 18.44 -16.13 -0.89
C GLU A 69 18.11 -17.28 -1.85
N ALA A 70 16.91 -17.27 -2.44
CA ALA A 70 16.52 -18.25 -3.44
C ALA A 70 17.41 -18.19 -4.70
N LYS A 71 17.81 -16.99 -5.12
CA LYS A 71 18.75 -16.80 -6.25
C LYS A 71 20.17 -17.24 -5.95
N LYS A 72 20.61 -17.17 -4.68
CA LYS A 72 21.93 -17.67 -4.26
C LYS A 72 21.99 -19.19 -4.14
N ASN A 73 20.84 -19.82 -3.97
CA ASN A 73 20.76 -21.28 -3.75
C ASN A 73 20.33 -22.08 -4.99
N SER A 74 20.16 -21.43 -6.15
CA SER A 74 19.95 -22.14 -7.41
C SER A 74 21.29 -22.50 -8.02
N PRO A 75 21.59 -23.79 -8.27
CA PRO A 75 22.78 -24.19 -9.00
C PRO A 75 22.70 -23.65 -10.42
N LYS A 76 23.81 -23.05 -10.88
CA LYS A 76 24.00 -22.67 -12.27
C LYS A 76 23.77 -23.90 -13.16
N SER A 77 22.66 -23.95 -13.83
CA SER A 77 22.49 -24.78 -15.02
C SER A 77 22.18 -23.86 -16.19
N ASP A 78 23.09 -23.92 -17.13
CA ASP A 78 23.10 -23.31 -18.42
C ASP A 78 21.71 -23.26 -19.11
N LYS A 79 21.30 -22.09 -19.53
CA LYS A 79 20.54 -21.89 -20.77
C LYS A 79 20.78 -20.49 -21.31
N GLU A 80 21.82 -20.42 -22.09
CA GLU A 80 21.98 -19.57 -23.25
C GLU A 80 20.88 -19.93 -24.26
N SER A 81 20.32 -18.94 -24.87
CA SER A 81 19.33 -18.91 -25.98
C SER A 81 17.91 -18.50 -25.53
N ASP A 82 17.61 -17.25 -25.73
CA ASP A 82 16.66 -16.66 -26.66
C ASP A 82 16.50 -15.17 -26.39
N LYS A 83 17.40 -14.45 -27.03
CA LYS A 83 17.28 -13.00 -27.18
C LYS A 83 16.91 -12.78 -28.65
N GLU A 84 15.63 -12.84 -28.95
CA GLU A 84 15.10 -12.17 -30.15
C GLU A 84 13.57 -12.11 -30.14
N SER A 85 13.08 -10.95 -30.57
CA SER A 85 11.69 -10.63 -30.90
C SER A 85 10.74 -10.25 -29.72
N LYS A 86 10.72 -8.96 -29.39
CA LYS A 86 9.50 -8.14 -29.41
C LYS A 86 9.77 -6.65 -29.21
N LYS A 87 10.31 -6.08 -30.24
CA LYS A 87 10.22 -4.64 -30.51
C LYS A 87 9.08 -4.49 -31.50
N THR A 88 7.99 -3.88 -31.12
CA THR A 88 6.96 -3.17 -31.89
C THR A 88 5.61 -3.33 -31.21
N SER A 89 5.12 -2.28 -30.61
CA SER A 89 4.04 -1.45 -31.10
C SER A 89 3.49 -0.58 -29.98
N LYS A 90 3.81 0.69 -30.08
CA LYS A 90 3.15 1.78 -29.34
C LYS A 90 1.91 2.17 -30.15
N PRO A 91 0.70 2.16 -29.61
CA PRO A 91 -0.39 2.88 -30.28
C PRO A 91 -0.37 4.34 -29.87
N LYS A 92 -0.18 5.22 -30.86
CA LYS A 92 -0.50 6.64 -30.83
C LYS A 92 -1.99 6.80 -30.60
N VAL A 93 -2.38 7.46 -29.51
CA VAL A 93 -3.73 7.99 -29.37
C VAL A 93 -3.71 9.43 -29.88
N SER A 94 -4.33 9.63 -31.00
CA SER A 94 -4.58 10.91 -31.64
C SER A 94 -5.58 11.73 -30.84
N LYS A 95 -5.18 12.96 -30.52
CA LYS A 95 -6.09 14.05 -30.14
C LYS A 95 -7.07 14.30 -31.27
N LYS A 96 -8.36 14.28 -30.98
CA LYS A 96 -9.37 14.89 -31.84
C LYS A 96 -10.00 16.05 -31.08
N SER A 97 -9.63 17.25 -31.48
CA SER A 97 -10.31 18.50 -31.19
C SER A 97 -11.57 18.59 -32.07
N SER A 98 -12.66 19.07 -31.54
CA SER A 98 -13.71 19.80 -32.25
C SER A 98 -14.59 20.50 -31.24
N LYS A 99 -14.52 21.77 -31.29
CA LYS A 99 -15.46 22.76 -31.76
C LYS A 99 -16.69 22.92 -30.86
#